data_0315d14270f9452496982c28e3a59e00
#
_entry.id   0315d14270f9452496982c28e3a59e00
#
_cell.length_a   1.000
_cell.length_b   1.000
_cell.length_c   1.000
_cell.angle_alpha   90.00
_cell.angle_beta   90.00
_cell.angle_gamma   90.00
#
_symmetry.space_group_name_H-M   'P 1'
#
loop_
_entity.id
_entity.type
_entity.pdbx_description
1 polymer ?
#
loop_
_entity_poly.entity_id
_entity_poly.type
_entity_poly.pdbx_seq_one_letter_code
_entity_poly.pdbx_strand_id
1 'polypeptide(L)'
;MMLARKQDNAPRGFLDGQMLIAMPAMSDERFSRTVVYICAHSSEGAMGIVVNQAASNVTFPDLLVQLDVIPAADRIILPSRAETVKVLKGGPVETGRGFVLHSADFFLENSTLPIDETVCLTATVEILKAIARGDGPASAVLALGYAGWAPGQLENEIQQNGWLHCTADKDLIFGADITAKYLKALQKLGIDLAMLSSEAGHA
;
A
#
# COMPACT_ATOMS: atom_id res chain seq x y z
N MET A 1 -34.47 -13.08 -5.24
CA MET A 1 -34.03 -11.89 -6.00
C MET A 1 -32.53 -11.99 -6.20
N MET A 2 -32.08 -12.41 -7.37
CA MET A 2 -30.66 -12.61 -7.69
C MET A 2 -30.01 -11.24 -7.87
N LEU A 3 -29.08 -10.91 -6.97
CA LEU A 3 -28.16 -9.80 -7.17
C LEU A 3 -27.21 -10.17 -8.30
N ALA A 4 -27.38 -9.49 -9.43
CA ALA A 4 -26.51 -9.63 -10.56
C ALA A 4 -25.06 -9.34 -10.15
N ARG A 5 -24.17 -10.32 -10.30
CA ARG A 5 -22.73 -10.12 -10.27
C ARG A 5 -22.38 -9.05 -11.29
N LYS A 6 -21.92 -7.90 -10.82
CA LYS A 6 -21.20 -6.97 -11.66
C LYS A 6 -19.93 -7.70 -12.11
N GLN A 7 -19.93 -8.21 -13.32
CA GLN A 7 -18.73 -8.74 -13.94
C GLN A 7 -17.76 -7.55 -14.06
N ASP A 8 -16.60 -7.69 -13.41
CA ASP A 8 -15.47 -6.82 -13.60
C ASP A 8 -15.08 -6.78 -15.07
N ASN A 9 -15.52 -5.75 -15.72
CA ASN A 9 -15.04 -5.38 -17.06
C ASN A 9 -13.88 -4.39 -16.88
N ALA A 10 -12.89 -4.76 -16.02
CA ALA A 10 -11.63 -4.02 -16.00
C ALA A 10 -10.96 -4.19 -17.37
N PRO A 11 -10.61 -3.11 -18.06
CA PRO A 11 -9.91 -3.21 -19.33
C PRO A 11 -8.66 -4.06 -19.14
N ARG A 12 -8.47 -5.04 -20.01
CA ARG A 12 -7.30 -5.92 -19.97
C ARG A 12 -6.03 -5.07 -20.04
N GLY A 13 -5.19 -5.15 -18.99
CA GLY A 13 -3.91 -4.47 -18.92
C GLY A 13 -3.73 -3.50 -17.75
N PHE A 14 -4.77 -3.18 -16.98
CA PHE A 14 -4.64 -2.37 -15.77
C PHE A 14 -4.36 -3.24 -14.54
N LEU A 15 -3.62 -2.67 -13.57
CA LEU A 15 -3.02 -3.39 -12.45
C LEU A 15 -3.63 -3.05 -11.09
N ASP A 16 -4.85 -2.51 -11.08
CA ASP A 16 -5.57 -2.26 -9.81
C ASP A 16 -5.58 -3.51 -8.95
N GLY A 17 -5.24 -3.36 -7.67
CA GLY A 17 -5.21 -4.49 -6.73
C GLY A 17 -4.01 -5.42 -6.87
N GLN A 18 -3.05 -5.12 -7.73
CA GLN A 18 -1.81 -5.88 -7.86
C GLN A 18 -0.63 -5.20 -7.16
N MET A 19 0.43 -5.97 -6.94
CA MET A 19 1.69 -5.49 -6.40
C MET A 19 2.67 -5.20 -7.53
N LEU A 20 3.34 -4.05 -7.46
CA LEU A 20 4.56 -3.80 -8.21
C LEU A 20 5.77 -4.09 -7.35
N ILE A 21 6.79 -4.66 -7.97
CA ILE A 21 8.07 -4.97 -7.32
C ILE A 21 9.16 -4.29 -8.14
N ALA A 22 9.91 -3.37 -7.50
CA ALA A 22 11.03 -2.71 -8.17
C ALA A 22 12.08 -3.75 -8.60
N MET A 23 12.51 -3.68 -9.86
CA MET A 23 13.64 -4.49 -10.31
C MET A 23 14.88 -4.12 -9.50
N PRO A 24 15.78 -5.07 -9.18
CA PRO A 24 17.01 -4.80 -8.43
C PRO A 24 17.89 -3.70 -9.03
N ALA A 25 17.83 -3.54 -10.36
CA ALA A 25 18.55 -2.50 -11.10
C ALA A 25 17.81 -1.15 -11.18
N MET A 26 16.71 -0.97 -10.44
CA MET A 26 15.95 0.29 -10.40
C MET A 26 16.89 1.46 -10.11
N SER A 27 16.98 2.41 -11.05
CA SER A 27 17.86 3.58 -10.96
C SER A 27 17.30 4.71 -10.10
N ASP A 28 15.99 4.77 -9.94
CA ASP A 28 15.33 5.76 -9.08
C ASP A 28 15.45 5.33 -7.61
N GLU A 29 16.32 6.01 -6.87
CA GLU A 29 16.59 5.70 -5.46
C GLU A 29 15.34 5.79 -4.57
N ARG A 30 14.36 6.60 -4.95
CA ARG A 30 13.09 6.71 -4.20
C ARG A 30 12.30 5.39 -4.20
N PHE A 31 12.49 4.57 -5.23
CA PHE A 31 11.79 3.31 -5.44
C PHE A 31 12.70 2.08 -5.38
N SER A 32 13.98 2.26 -5.06
CA SER A 32 14.89 1.13 -4.91
C SER A 32 14.35 0.10 -3.89
N ARG A 33 14.26 -1.15 -4.31
CA ARG A 33 13.80 -2.29 -3.49
C ARG A 33 12.40 -2.07 -2.88
N THR A 34 11.52 -1.34 -3.57
CA THR A 34 10.16 -1.13 -3.09
C THR A 34 9.17 -2.16 -3.59
N VAL A 35 8.15 -2.37 -2.77
CA VAL A 35 6.93 -3.09 -3.12
C VAL A 35 5.78 -2.08 -3.04
N VAL A 36 5.03 -1.93 -4.13
CA VAL A 36 3.95 -0.94 -4.24
C VAL A 36 2.63 -1.67 -4.49
N TYR A 37 1.62 -1.36 -3.69
CA TYR A 37 0.26 -1.82 -3.93
C TYR A 37 -0.46 -0.81 -4.82
N ILE A 38 -0.94 -1.25 -5.98
CA ILE A 38 -1.64 -0.38 -6.94
C ILE A 38 -3.09 -0.21 -6.50
N CYS A 39 -3.44 1.01 -6.10
CA CYS A 39 -4.78 1.38 -5.66
C CYS A 39 -5.70 1.76 -6.81
N ALA A 40 -5.15 2.38 -7.86
CA ALA A 40 -5.89 2.79 -9.04
C ALA A 40 -4.96 2.79 -10.26
N HIS A 41 -5.44 2.29 -11.38
CA HIS A 41 -4.72 2.32 -12.65
C HIS A 41 -5.73 2.43 -13.80
N SER A 42 -5.51 3.41 -14.66
CA SER A 42 -6.36 3.66 -15.83
C SER A 42 -5.53 4.32 -16.95
N SER A 43 -6.17 4.67 -18.05
CA SER A 43 -5.55 5.49 -19.10
C SER A 43 -5.15 6.89 -18.64
N GLU A 44 -5.68 7.36 -17.52
CA GLU A 44 -5.38 8.67 -16.91
C GLU A 44 -4.14 8.64 -16.01
N GLY A 45 -3.57 7.47 -15.72
CA GLY A 45 -2.41 7.28 -14.87
C GLY A 45 -2.59 6.18 -13.85
N ALA A 46 -1.70 6.14 -12.87
CA ALA A 46 -1.76 5.19 -11.78
C ALA A 46 -1.41 5.84 -10.43
N MET A 47 -1.96 5.26 -9.37
CA MET A 47 -1.65 5.61 -7.99
C MET A 47 -1.39 4.32 -7.20
N GLY A 48 -0.35 4.32 -6.37
CA GLY A 48 -0.05 3.20 -5.50
C GLY A 48 0.54 3.63 -4.16
N ILE A 49 0.60 2.68 -3.25
CA ILE A 49 1.15 2.86 -1.90
C ILE A 49 2.35 1.93 -1.74
N VAL A 50 3.49 2.48 -1.40
CA VAL A 50 4.68 1.71 -0.99
C VAL A 50 4.37 1.06 0.36
N VAL A 51 4.46 -0.27 0.44
CA VAL A 51 4.05 -1.03 1.62
C VAL A 51 5.21 -1.60 2.43
N ASN A 52 6.45 -1.40 1.98
CA ASN A 52 7.65 -1.95 2.64
C ASN A 52 8.66 -0.90 3.10
N GLN A 53 8.23 0.34 3.30
CA GLN A 53 9.04 1.39 3.90
C GLN A 53 8.36 1.92 5.16
N ALA A 54 8.98 1.73 6.33
CA ALA A 54 8.49 2.28 7.57
C ALA A 54 8.75 3.79 7.64
N ALA A 55 7.79 4.55 8.16
CA ALA A 55 8.02 5.93 8.54
C ALA A 55 8.86 5.96 9.83
N SER A 56 9.97 6.70 9.80
CA SER A 56 10.82 6.86 10.96
C SER A 56 10.29 7.92 11.91
N ASN A 57 10.48 7.69 13.23
CA ASN A 57 10.16 8.64 14.30
C ASN A 57 8.67 9.03 14.45
N VAL A 58 7.77 8.27 13.85
CA VAL A 58 6.33 8.50 13.94
C VAL A 58 5.62 7.18 14.20
N THR A 59 4.77 7.14 15.21
CA THR A 59 3.88 6.02 15.49
C THR A 59 2.43 6.41 15.19
N PHE A 60 1.56 5.42 15.04
CA PHE A 60 0.14 5.68 14.85
C PHE A 60 -0.48 6.45 16.03
N PRO A 61 -0.23 6.11 17.31
CA PRO A 61 -0.68 6.94 18.43
C PRO A 61 -0.18 8.38 18.39
N ASP A 62 1.07 8.61 17.97
CA ASP A 62 1.59 9.99 17.80
C ASP A 62 0.77 10.80 16.80
N LEU A 63 0.40 10.20 15.67
CA LEU A 63 -0.42 10.85 14.66
C LEU A 63 -1.84 11.14 15.16
N LEU A 64 -2.43 10.23 15.94
CA LEU A 64 -3.75 10.45 16.53
C LEU A 64 -3.75 11.69 17.44
N VAL A 65 -2.70 11.88 18.21
CA VAL A 65 -2.53 13.08 19.06
C VAL A 65 -2.29 14.32 18.22
N GLN A 66 -1.40 14.28 17.24
CA GLN A 66 -1.08 15.41 16.37
C GLN A 66 -2.28 15.90 15.56
N LEU A 67 -3.19 15.00 15.18
CA LEU A 67 -4.39 15.30 14.42
C LEU A 67 -5.61 15.62 15.31
N ASP A 68 -5.41 15.76 16.62
CA ASP A 68 -6.46 16.01 17.61
C ASP A 68 -7.58 14.94 17.58
N VAL A 69 -7.25 13.72 17.18
CA VAL A 69 -8.20 12.58 17.23
C VAL A 69 -8.38 12.09 18.64
N ILE A 70 -7.31 12.08 19.43
CA ILE A 70 -7.31 11.75 20.84
C ILE A 70 -6.50 12.77 21.63
N PRO A 71 -6.85 13.01 22.94
CA PRO A 71 -5.96 13.73 23.86
C PRO A 71 -4.66 12.98 24.10
N ALA A 72 -3.56 13.69 24.40
CA ALA A 72 -2.27 13.08 24.70
C ALA A 72 -2.34 12.07 25.87
N ALA A 73 -3.21 12.31 26.84
CA ALA A 73 -3.41 11.42 28.00
C ALA A 73 -4.02 10.07 27.61
N ASP A 74 -4.80 10.02 26.53
CA ASP A 74 -5.50 8.80 26.08
C ASP A 74 -4.62 7.88 25.23
N ARG A 75 -3.40 8.31 24.93
CA ARG A 75 -2.43 7.52 24.14
C ARG A 75 -2.16 6.14 24.74
N ILE A 76 -2.15 6.03 26.07
CA ILE A 76 -1.87 4.78 26.79
C ILE A 76 -3.07 3.85 26.95
N ILE A 77 -4.28 4.31 26.62
CA ILE A 77 -5.51 3.54 26.76
C ILE A 77 -6.12 3.12 25.40
N LEU A 78 -5.37 3.24 24.34
CA LEU A 78 -5.81 2.83 23.01
C LEU A 78 -6.08 1.33 22.94
N PRO A 79 -7.07 0.90 22.13
CA PRO A 79 -7.26 -0.52 21.82
C PRO A 79 -5.97 -1.12 21.23
N SER A 80 -5.69 -2.38 21.52
CA SER A 80 -4.48 -3.07 21.05
C SER A 80 -4.35 -3.05 19.51
N ARG A 81 -5.46 -3.08 18.77
CA ARG A 81 -5.45 -2.94 17.32
C ARG A 81 -4.91 -1.58 16.85
N ALA A 82 -5.23 -0.51 17.57
CA ALA A 82 -4.72 0.82 17.24
C ALA A 82 -3.21 0.91 17.43
N GLU A 83 -2.66 0.25 18.43
CA GLU A 83 -1.22 0.22 18.68
C GLU A 83 -0.45 -0.56 17.61
N THR A 84 -1.08 -1.52 16.94
CA THR A 84 -0.45 -2.38 15.93
C THR A 84 -0.48 -1.80 14.52
N VAL A 85 -1.20 -0.70 14.28
CA VAL A 85 -1.22 -0.05 12.96
C VAL A 85 0.16 0.52 12.63
N LYS A 86 0.74 0.04 11.54
CA LYS A 86 2.04 0.53 11.06
C LYS A 86 1.88 1.84 10.32
N VAL A 87 2.85 2.73 10.50
CA VAL A 87 2.96 3.97 9.72
C VAL A 87 4.06 3.79 8.67
N LEU A 88 3.70 3.98 7.42
CA LEU A 88 4.56 3.74 6.27
C LEU A 88 4.87 5.04 5.53
N LYS A 89 6.01 5.08 4.85
CA LYS A 89 6.26 6.04 3.77
C LYS A 89 5.62 5.49 2.52
N GLY A 90 4.45 5.99 2.16
CA GLY A 90 3.67 5.47 1.05
C GLY A 90 4.13 5.90 -0.34
N GLY A 91 4.99 6.92 -0.42
CA GLY A 91 5.55 7.42 -1.65
C GLY A 91 5.94 8.90 -1.58
N PRO A 92 6.51 9.45 -2.67
CA PRO A 92 7.08 10.79 -2.69
C PRO A 92 6.05 11.91 -2.89
N VAL A 93 4.80 11.59 -3.23
CA VAL A 93 3.75 12.57 -3.52
C VAL A 93 2.91 12.84 -2.28
N GLU A 94 2.62 14.11 -1.98
CA GLU A 94 1.79 14.54 -0.84
C GLU A 94 2.20 13.87 0.49
N THR A 95 3.47 13.93 0.85
CA THR A 95 4.07 13.23 1.99
C THR A 95 3.49 13.62 3.36
N GLY A 96 2.80 14.76 3.44
CA GLY A 96 2.07 15.19 4.63
C GLY A 96 0.63 14.64 4.74
N ARG A 97 0.15 13.94 3.72
CA ARG A 97 -1.21 13.39 3.68
C ARG A 97 -1.21 11.90 4.03
N GLY A 98 -2.16 11.51 4.89
CA GLY A 98 -2.35 10.12 5.30
C GLY A 98 -3.37 9.38 4.43
N PHE A 99 -3.02 8.13 4.12
CA PHE A 99 -3.88 7.17 3.39
C PHE A 99 -3.92 5.88 4.18
N VAL A 100 -5.12 5.40 4.51
CA VAL A 100 -5.27 4.13 5.21
C VAL A 100 -5.65 3.05 4.21
N LEU A 101 -4.76 2.07 4.01
CA LEU A 101 -5.11 0.79 3.40
C LEU A 101 -5.69 -0.10 4.49
N HIS A 102 -6.83 -0.71 4.23
CA HIS A 102 -7.51 -1.51 5.23
C HIS A 102 -8.35 -2.62 4.63
N SER A 103 -8.71 -3.58 5.47
CA SER A 103 -9.59 -4.68 5.11
C SER A 103 -11.01 -4.17 4.82
N ALA A 104 -11.72 -4.88 3.96
CA ALA A 104 -13.03 -4.48 3.43
C ALA A 104 -14.20 -4.67 4.43
N ASP A 105 -13.92 -5.12 5.65
CA ASP A 105 -14.88 -5.21 6.75
C ASP A 105 -15.28 -3.85 7.37
N PHE A 106 -14.68 -2.77 6.88
CA PHE A 106 -14.97 -1.40 7.26
C PHE A 106 -15.19 -0.56 6.01
N PHE A 107 -16.24 0.26 6.01
CA PHE A 107 -16.60 1.10 4.87
C PHE A 107 -17.25 2.41 5.35
N LEU A 108 -16.77 3.53 4.82
CA LEU A 108 -17.36 4.84 4.99
C LEU A 108 -17.93 5.32 3.66
N GLU A 109 -19.22 5.54 3.61
CA GLU A 109 -19.87 6.07 2.41
C GLU A 109 -19.22 7.40 1.98
N ASN A 110 -18.95 7.56 0.71
CA ASN A 110 -18.29 8.72 0.08
C ASN A 110 -16.82 8.97 0.48
N SER A 111 -16.23 8.12 1.33
CA SER A 111 -14.84 8.29 1.79
C SER A 111 -13.96 7.08 1.54
N THR A 112 -14.54 5.90 1.40
CA THR A 112 -13.80 4.66 1.15
C THR A 112 -13.83 4.30 -0.33
N LEU A 113 -12.65 4.10 -0.90
CA LEU A 113 -12.44 3.57 -2.24
C LEU A 113 -12.19 2.06 -2.15
N PRO A 114 -13.11 1.21 -2.59
CA PRO A 114 -12.83 -0.22 -2.70
C PRO A 114 -11.84 -0.44 -3.86
N ILE A 115 -10.75 -1.13 -3.60
CA ILE A 115 -9.75 -1.47 -4.61
C ILE A 115 -10.05 -2.84 -5.19
N ASP A 116 -10.28 -3.82 -4.31
CA ASP A 116 -10.78 -5.15 -4.66
C ASP A 116 -11.78 -5.64 -3.60
N GLU A 117 -12.13 -6.93 -3.62
CA GLU A 117 -13.09 -7.51 -2.66
C GLU A 117 -12.58 -7.53 -1.22
N THR A 118 -11.28 -7.39 -0.99
CA THR A 118 -10.64 -7.57 0.31
C THR A 118 -9.96 -6.33 0.86
N VAL A 119 -9.61 -5.36 0.00
CA VAL A 119 -8.81 -4.19 0.36
C VAL A 119 -9.48 -2.90 -0.11
N CYS A 120 -9.51 -1.92 0.80
CA CYS A 120 -10.04 -0.58 0.57
C CYS A 120 -9.01 0.48 0.93
N LEU A 121 -9.21 1.68 0.43
CA LEU A 121 -8.44 2.88 0.74
C LEU A 121 -9.36 3.96 1.29
N THR A 122 -9.01 4.54 2.44
CA THR A 122 -9.71 5.67 3.03
C THR A 122 -8.72 6.75 3.44
N ALA A 123 -8.97 8.00 3.08
CA ALA A 123 -8.07 9.12 3.33
C ALA A 123 -8.67 10.20 4.24
N THR A 124 -9.70 9.87 5.01
CA THR A 124 -10.37 10.81 5.92
C THR A 124 -10.08 10.51 7.39
N VAL A 125 -10.20 11.53 8.25
CA VAL A 125 -9.94 11.43 9.69
C VAL A 125 -10.94 10.48 10.38
N GLU A 126 -12.11 10.28 9.83
CA GLU A 126 -13.17 9.43 10.40
C GLU A 126 -12.71 7.97 10.60
N ILE A 127 -11.89 7.43 9.70
CA ILE A 127 -11.34 6.09 9.90
C ILE A 127 -10.36 6.04 11.07
N LEU A 128 -9.58 7.10 11.28
CA LEU A 128 -8.66 7.19 12.41
C LEU A 128 -9.42 7.23 13.73
N LYS A 129 -10.53 7.97 13.78
CA LYS A 129 -11.43 7.99 14.93
C LYS A 129 -12.04 6.62 15.21
N ALA A 130 -12.47 5.92 14.18
CA ALA A 130 -13.02 4.55 14.31
C ALA A 130 -11.97 3.58 14.86
N ILE A 131 -10.75 3.61 14.33
CA ILE A 131 -9.65 2.78 14.83
C ILE A 131 -9.34 3.09 16.29
N ALA A 132 -9.28 4.37 16.66
CA ALA A 132 -9.04 4.81 18.03
C ALA A 132 -10.10 4.32 19.02
N ARG A 133 -11.34 4.16 18.58
CA ARG A 133 -12.46 3.63 19.40
C ARG A 133 -12.55 2.11 19.42
N GLY A 134 -11.78 1.41 18.59
CA GLY A 134 -11.86 -0.03 18.43
C GLY A 134 -12.93 -0.51 17.45
N ASP A 135 -13.55 0.40 16.70
CA ASP A 135 -14.60 0.11 15.71
C ASP A 135 -14.08 0.09 14.27
N GLY A 136 -12.78 0.17 14.09
CA GLY A 136 -12.14 0.20 12.78
C GLY A 136 -12.02 -1.16 12.10
N PRO A 137 -11.35 -1.21 10.94
CA PRO A 137 -11.12 -2.46 10.21
C PRO A 137 -10.23 -3.43 10.98
N ALA A 138 -10.35 -4.72 10.66
CA ALA A 138 -9.54 -5.77 11.27
C ALA A 138 -8.05 -5.64 10.93
N SER A 139 -7.73 -5.17 9.73
CA SER A 139 -6.37 -4.93 9.27
C SER A 139 -6.25 -3.53 8.68
N ALA A 140 -5.21 -2.79 9.05
CA ALA A 140 -4.96 -1.45 8.54
C ALA A 140 -3.47 -1.11 8.60
N VAL A 141 -3.02 -0.32 7.64
CA VAL A 141 -1.75 0.41 7.65
C VAL A 141 -2.02 1.86 7.26
N LEU A 142 -1.30 2.78 7.88
CA LEU A 142 -1.36 4.21 7.54
C LEU A 142 -0.13 4.56 6.71
N ALA A 143 -0.34 5.02 5.49
CA ALA A 143 0.73 5.50 4.62
C ALA A 143 0.75 7.02 4.58
N LEU A 144 1.91 7.60 4.70
CA LEU A 144 2.16 9.02 4.47
C LEU A 144 2.67 9.20 3.05
N GLY A 145 1.90 9.91 2.23
CA GLY A 145 2.18 10.05 0.81
C GLY A 145 1.82 8.85 -0.05
N TYR A 146 2.01 8.97 -1.34
CA TYR A 146 1.74 7.93 -2.32
C TYR A 146 2.72 7.99 -3.50
N ALA A 147 2.73 6.96 -4.33
CA ALA A 147 3.41 6.92 -5.61
C ALA A 147 2.41 7.20 -6.73
N GLY A 148 2.77 8.07 -7.65
CA GLY A 148 1.93 8.45 -8.78
C GLY A 148 2.65 8.27 -10.11
N TRP A 149 1.92 7.87 -11.13
CA TRP A 149 2.37 7.75 -12.51
C TRP A 149 1.44 8.53 -13.43
N ALA A 150 2.03 9.32 -14.32
CA ALA A 150 1.29 10.01 -15.38
C ALA A 150 0.67 9.01 -16.39
N PRO A 151 -0.29 9.44 -17.24
CA PRO A 151 -0.85 8.57 -18.26
C PRO A 151 0.21 7.87 -19.10
N GLY A 152 0.18 6.52 -19.14
CA GLY A 152 1.12 5.69 -19.89
C GLY A 152 2.50 5.51 -19.26
N GLN A 153 2.82 6.21 -18.18
CA GLN A 153 4.14 6.15 -17.55
C GLN A 153 4.44 4.79 -16.93
N LEU A 154 3.48 4.23 -16.19
CA LEU A 154 3.67 2.93 -15.53
C LEU A 154 3.88 1.83 -16.57
N GLU A 155 3.08 1.80 -17.62
CA GLU A 155 3.18 0.83 -18.72
C GLU A 155 4.55 0.91 -19.39
N ASN A 156 5.05 2.13 -19.61
CA ASN A 156 6.36 2.34 -20.21
C ASN A 156 7.48 1.86 -19.29
N GLU A 157 7.41 2.14 -17.99
CA GLU A 157 8.40 1.67 -17.00
C GLU A 157 8.41 0.14 -16.88
N ILE A 158 7.25 -0.51 -16.99
CA ILE A 158 7.16 -1.98 -17.01
C ILE A 158 7.81 -2.54 -18.28
N GLN A 159 7.55 -1.96 -19.43
CA GLN A 159 8.17 -2.37 -20.71
C GLN A 159 9.70 -2.21 -20.69
N GLN A 160 10.20 -1.23 -19.97
CA GLN A 160 11.62 -0.98 -19.77
C GLN A 160 12.24 -1.84 -18.65
N ASN A 161 11.50 -2.82 -18.13
CA ASN A 161 11.91 -3.71 -17.04
C ASN A 161 12.26 -2.97 -15.73
N GLY A 162 11.60 -1.85 -15.45
CA GLY A 162 11.72 -1.14 -14.16
C GLY A 162 10.94 -1.82 -13.04
N TRP A 163 9.81 -2.43 -13.38
CA TRP A 163 8.88 -3.07 -12.44
C TRP A 163 8.49 -4.46 -12.89
N LEU A 164 8.40 -5.36 -11.92
CA LEU A 164 7.66 -6.63 -12.00
C LEU A 164 6.29 -6.44 -11.34
N HIS A 165 5.35 -7.31 -11.64
CA HIS A 165 4.07 -7.32 -10.95
C HIS A 165 3.62 -8.72 -10.58
N CYS A 166 2.87 -8.83 -9.50
CA CYS A 166 2.27 -10.07 -9.04
C CYS A 166 0.93 -9.79 -8.36
N THR A 167 0.17 -10.85 -8.10
CA THR A 167 -1.05 -10.74 -7.31
C THR A 167 -0.72 -10.30 -5.89
N ALA A 168 -1.56 -9.45 -5.30
CA ALA A 168 -1.44 -9.04 -3.92
C ALA A 168 -1.93 -10.15 -2.98
N ASP A 169 -1.41 -10.13 -1.75
CA ASP A 169 -1.94 -10.91 -0.64
C ASP A 169 -1.88 -10.09 0.66
N LYS A 170 -2.59 -10.56 1.68
CA LYS A 170 -2.69 -9.85 2.96
C LYS A 170 -1.35 -9.68 3.67
N ASP A 171 -0.45 -10.64 3.56
CA ASP A 171 0.86 -10.57 4.22
C ASP A 171 1.76 -9.51 3.57
N LEU A 172 1.73 -9.38 2.25
CA LEU A 172 2.45 -8.33 1.54
C LEU A 172 1.91 -6.93 1.84
N ILE A 173 0.61 -6.78 2.06
CA ILE A 173 0.01 -5.48 2.36
C ILE A 173 0.12 -5.15 3.84
N PHE A 174 -0.35 -6.05 4.72
CA PHE A 174 -0.55 -5.79 6.14
C PHE A 174 0.46 -6.49 7.07
N GLY A 175 1.34 -7.32 6.53
CA GLY A 175 2.30 -8.07 7.33
C GLY A 175 3.18 -7.18 8.21
N ALA A 176 3.47 -7.63 9.44
CA ALA A 176 4.21 -6.85 10.41
C ALA A 176 5.71 -6.73 10.08
N ASP A 177 6.28 -7.73 9.41
CA ASP A 177 7.68 -7.71 8.99
C ASP A 177 7.83 -6.96 7.65
N ILE A 178 7.90 -5.63 7.76
CA ILE A 178 7.97 -4.73 6.61
C ILE A 178 9.24 -4.98 5.79
N THR A 179 10.37 -5.26 6.44
CA THR A 179 11.67 -5.44 5.77
C THR A 179 11.74 -6.73 4.95
N ALA A 180 10.95 -7.74 5.28
CA ALA A 180 10.89 -9.00 4.55
C ALA A 180 10.03 -8.96 3.29
N LYS A 181 9.20 -7.95 3.10
CA LYS A 181 8.20 -7.89 2.02
C LYS A 181 8.81 -7.94 0.63
N TYR A 182 9.94 -7.28 0.41
CA TYR A 182 10.60 -7.28 -0.89
C TYR A 182 11.05 -8.68 -1.31
N LEU A 183 11.75 -9.40 -0.44
CA LEU A 183 12.17 -10.77 -0.71
C LEU A 183 10.99 -11.72 -0.86
N LYS A 184 9.96 -11.59 -0.02
CA LYS A 184 8.74 -12.39 -0.13
C LYS A 184 8.02 -12.18 -1.47
N ALA A 185 7.95 -10.95 -1.93
CA ALA A 185 7.34 -10.63 -3.22
C ALA A 185 8.11 -11.23 -4.39
N LEU A 186 9.45 -11.15 -4.36
CA LEU A 186 10.31 -11.80 -5.36
C LEU A 186 10.15 -13.33 -5.32
N GLN A 187 10.14 -13.94 -4.16
CA GLN A 187 9.93 -15.38 -3.99
C GLN A 187 8.58 -15.84 -4.56
N LYS A 188 7.55 -15.03 -4.40
CA LYS A 188 6.22 -15.29 -4.99
C LYS A 188 6.27 -15.42 -6.51
N LEU A 189 7.21 -14.70 -7.16
CA LEU A 189 7.48 -14.78 -8.60
C LEU A 189 8.50 -15.86 -8.97
N GLY A 190 9.03 -16.60 -7.99
CA GLY A 190 10.08 -17.59 -8.22
C GLY A 190 11.45 -16.99 -8.52
N ILE A 191 11.69 -15.76 -8.09
CA ILE A 191 12.94 -15.03 -8.35
C ILE A 191 13.83 -15.06 -7.10
N ASP A 192 15.08 -15.46 -7.29
CA ASP A 192 16.14 -15.38 -6.29
C ASP A 192 17.10 -14.25 -6.64
N LEU A 193 17.30 -13.30 -5.72
CA LEU A 193 18.24 -12.19 -5.90
C LEU A 193 19.67 -12.65 -6.19
N ALA A 194 20.11 -13.76 -5.60
CA ALA A 194 21.43 -14.31 -5.84
C ALA A 194 21.62 -14.74 -7.30
N MET A 195 20.58 -15.21 -7.97
CA MET A 195 20.63 -15.58 -9.39
C MET A 195 20.62 -14.37 -10.31
N LEU A 196 19.90 -13.29 -9.95
CA LEU A 196 19.87 -12.06 -10.74
C LEU A 196 21.22 -11.34 -10.75
N SER A 197 21.97 -11.39 -9.66
CA SER A 197 23.30 -10.77 -9.57
C SER A 197 24.37 -11.52 -10.34
N SER A 198 24.19 -12.82 -10.60
CA SER A 198 25.15 -13.63 -11.37
C SER A 198 25.03 -13.44 -12.88
N GLU A 199 23.84 -13.09 -13.38
CA GLU A 199 23.65 -12.80 -14.80
C GLU A 199 24.17 -11.41 -15.23
N ALA A 200 24.20 -10.46 -14.29
CA ALA A 200 24.75 -9.11 -14.55
C ALA A 200 26.29 -9.08 -14.60
N GLY A 201 26.96 -10.17 -14.29
CA GLY A 201 28.43 -10.29 -14.27
C GLY A 201 29.07 -10.88 -15.52
N HIS A 202 28.30 -11.22 -16.54
CA HIS A 202 28.79 -11.79 -17.80
C HIS A 202 28.32 -10.92 -18.99
N ALA A 203 28.98 -9.81 -19.18
CA ALA A 203 28.99 -9.09 -20.46
C ALA A 203 30.44 -8.90 -20.92
#